data_d092450380668b5f6e04e9b60d664ff0
#
_entry.id   d092450380668b5f6e04e9b60d664ff0
#
_cell.length_a   1.000
_cell.length_b   1.000
_cell.length_c   1.000
_cell.angle_alpha   90.00
_cell.angle_beta   90.00
_cell.angle_gamma   90.00
#
_symmetry.space_group_name_H-M   'P 1'
#
loop_
_entity.id
_entity.type
_entity.pdbx_description
1 polymer ?
#
loop_
_entity_poly.entity_id
_entity_poly.type
_entity_poly.pdbx_seq_one_letter_code
_entity_poly.pdbx_strand_id
1 'polypeptide(L)'
;MAISLIPNTLKKTTTIYLIIDDTLQAKFGEKFDCYEKLFDHTSKNRSSYLNGQCFISLAIAIPITHNTKINYLKLPIQYRLYDKTKTKLEVAADMVMDITHALAEYQVIVTCDSWYTKAPFISSIKKFENINIIGALRSDTAMFDLNIEKTHKRGSPRKRCKRIDYHNLKYKKDCKFFVTHIKLAVNLIDTPVYITITTTDIVKFTSVRLYISIIDPNEINSFDNISIDETKQDKPVEKSTYNIHKIRWNIETIFYQQKTFWSLRNYIVKSKESINK
;
A
#
# COMPACT_ATOMS: atom_id res chain seq x y z
N MET A 1 -20.53 -9.30 0.05
CA MET A 1 -20.16 -10.71 0.32
C MET A 1 -18.80 -10.86 1.02
N ALA A 2 -17.63 -10.38 0.49
CA ALA A 2 -16.35 -10.54 1.18
C ALA A 2 -16.32 -9.92 2.60
N ILE A 3 -16.95 -8.76 2.79
CA ILE A 3 -17.01 -8.06 4.08
C ILE A 3 -17.91 -8.80 5.09
N SER A 4 -18.93 -9.51 4.65
CA SER A 4 -19.78 -10.32 5.54
C SER A 4 -19.06 -11.53 6.15
N LEU A 5 -17.88 -11.88 5.62
CA LEU A 5 -17.04 -12.94 6.17
C LEU A 5 -16.15 -12.47 7.32
N ILE A 6 -16.15 -11.16 7.63
CA ILE A 6 -15.43 -10.63 8.79
C ILE A 6 -16.16 -11.11 10.05
N PRO A 7 -15.50 -11.88 10.94
CA PRO A 7 -16.13 -12.33 12.17
C PRO A 7 -16.57 -11.15 13.03
N ASN A 8 -17.79 -11.20 13.58
CA ASN A 8 -18.31 -10.14 14.46
C ASN A 8 -17.44 -9.90 15.70
N THR A 9 -16.69 -10.90 16.11
CA THR A 9 -15.72 -10.82 17.23
C THR A 9 -14.54 -9.91 16.93
N LEU A 10 -14.27 -9.60 15.65
CA LEU A 10 -13.18 -8.72 15.23
C LEU A 10 -13.57 -7.23 15.19
N LYS A 11 -14.84 -6.90 15.46
CA LYS A 11 -15.29 -5.49 15.47
C LYS A 11 -14.56 -4.69 16.55
N LYS A 12 -14.08 -3.50 16.19
CA LYS A 12 -13.45 -2.48 17.05
C LYS A 12 -12.06 -2.80 17.61
N THR A 13 -11.62 -4.04 17.64
CA THR A 13 -10.36 -4.43 18.30
C THR A 13 -9.29 -4.94 17.35
N THR A 14 -9.67 -5.26 16.12
CA THR A 14 -8.75 -5.87 15.15
C THR A 14 -8.58 -5.00 13.92
N THR A 15 -7.34 -4.78 13.52
CA THR A 15 -7.02 -4.05 12.29
C THR A 15 -7.26 -4.93 11.06
N ILE A 16 -8.01 -4.42 10.11
CA ILE A 16 -8.26 -5.04 8.81
C ILE A 16 -7.35 -4.36 7.79
N TYR A 17 -6.80 -5.13 6.87
CA TYR A 17 -5.92 -4.62 5.84
C TYR A 17 -6.61 -4.63 4.49
N LEU A 18 -6.57 -3.50 3.81
CA LEU A 18 -6.93 -3.38 2.40
C LEU A 18 -5.64 -3.34 1.58
N ILE A 19 -5.66 -3.99 0.43
CA ILE A 19 -4.51 -4.09 -0.45
C ILE A 19 -4.91 -3.55 -1.81
N ILE A 20 -4.22 -2.50 -2.27
CA ILE A 20 -4.38 -1.92 -3.60
C ILE A 20 -3.18 -2.29 -4.44
N ASP A 21 -3.45 -2.82 -5.64
CA ASP A 21 -2.44 -3.06 -6.66
C ASP A 21 -3.10 -3.12 -8.05
N ASP A 22 -2.31 -3.15 -9.11
CA ASP A 22 -2.84 -3.35 -10.44
C ASP A 22 -2.19 -4.55 -11.13
N THR A 23 -2.92 -5.11 -12.07
CA THR A 23 -2.43 -6.25 -12.84
C THR A 23 -2.70 -6.05 -14.33
N LEU A 24 -1.72 -6.44 -15.14
CA LEU A 24 -1.81 -6.37 -16.58
C LEU A 24 -2.27 -7.71 -17.15
N GLN A 25 -3.15 -7.65 -18.14
CA GLN A 25 -3.64 -8.81 -18.89
C GLN A 25 -3.33 -8.63 -20.37
N ALA A 26 -2.40 -9.42 -20.89
CA ALA A 26 -2.12 -9.45 -22.30
C ALA A 26 -3.36 -9.90 -23.08
N LYS A 27 -3.66 -9.22 -24.18
CA LYS A 27 -4.73 -9.55 -25.10
C LYS A 27 -4.19 -9.55 -26.52
N PHE A 28 -4.74 -10.43 -27.35
CA PHE A 28 -4.39 -10.57 -28.74
C PHE A 28 -5.58 -10.14 -29.60
N GLY A 29 -5.34 -9.25 -30.56
CA GLY A 29 -6.38 -8.66 -31.41
C GLY A 29 -6.75 -7.23 -30.98
N GLU A 30 -7.40 -6.48 -31.87
CA GLU A 30 -7.63 -5.03 -31.73
C GLU A 30 -9.05 -4.64 -31.28
N LYS A 31 -9.93 -5.63 -31.09
CA LYS A 31 -11.36 -5.38 -30.83
C LYS A 31 -11.75 -5.45 -29.34
N PHE A 32 -10.83 -5.14 -28.45
CA PHE A 32 -11.11 -5.10 -27.00
C PHE A 32 -11.23 -3.65 -26.52
N ASP A 33 -12.26 -3.33 -25.78
CA ASP A 33 -12.35 -2.03 -25.11
C ASP A 33 -11.21 -1.86 -24.10
N CYS A 34 -10.73 -0.63 -23.95
CA CYS A 34 -9.61 -0.30 -23.05
C CYS A 34 -8.33 -1.11 -23.34
N TYR A 35 -8.16 -1.53 -24.60
CA TYR A 35 -6.97 -2.22 -25.07
C TYR A 35 -5.88 -1.23 -25.41
N GLU A 36 -4.70 -1.41 -24.85
CA GLU A 36 -3.61 -0.47 -24.99
C GLU A 36 -2.23 -1.14 -24.94
N LYS A 37 -1.23 -0.38 -25.42
CA LYS A 37 0.16 -0.70 -25.23
C LYS A 37 0.57 -0.28 -23.80
N LEU A 38 0.75 -1.26 -22.92
CA LEU A 38 1.04 -1.07 -21.50
C LEU A 38 2.50 -1.38 -21.21
N PHE A 39 3.13 -0.60 -20.34
CA PHE A 39 4.47 -0.88 -19.87
C PHE A 39 4.45 -2.01 -18.83
N ASP A 40 5.18 -3.08 -19.09
CA ASP A 40 5.29 -4.24 -18.22
C ASP A 40 6.65 -4.24 -17.50
N HIS A 41 6.65 -3.84 -16.24
CA HIS A 41 7.84 -3.83 -15.39
C HIS A 41 8.39 -5.23 -15.10
N THR A 42 7.61 -6.27 -15.31
CA THR A 42 7.97 -7.66 -15.00
C THR A 42 8.55 -8.42 -16.20
N SER A 43 8.48 -7.81 -17.39
CA SER A 43 8.93 -8.43 -18.64
C SER A 43 10.44 -8.68 -18.59
N LYS A 44 10.80 -9.95 -18.72
CA LYS A 44 12.21 -10.38 -18.89
C LYS A 44 12.64 -10.37 -20.38
N ASN A 45 11.72 -10.11 -21.28
CA ASN A 45 11.96 -10.10 -22.72
C ASN A 45 12.40 -8.70 -23.17
N ARG A 46 12.96 -8.61 -24.38
CA ARG A 46 13.45 -7.34 -24.98
C ARG A 46 12.37 -6.25 -25.14
N SER A 47 11.09 -6.61 -25.12
CA SER A 47 9.99 -5.65 -25.15
C SER A 47 9.44 -5.44 -23.75
N SER A 48 9.66 -4.25 -23.19
CA SER A 48 9.06 -3.83 -21.92
C SER A 48 7.59 -3.42 -22.06
N TYR A 49 6.94 -3.76 -23.17
CA TYR A 49 5.56 -3.40 -23.44
C TYR A 49 4.76 -4.64 -23.82
N LEU A 50 3.53 -4.69 -23.31
CA LEU A 50 2.52 -5.64 -23.75
C LEU A 50 1.28 -4.89 -24.23
N ASN A 51 0.58 -5.47 -25.18
CA ASN A 51 -0.74 -5.01 -25.58
C ASN A 51 -1.79 -5.73 -24.74
N GLY A 52 -2.71 -5.00 -24.14
CA GLY A 52 -3.70 -5.61 -23.29
C GLY A 52 -4.50 -4.63 -22.46
N GLN A 53 -5.02 -5.11 -21.37
CA GLN A 53 -5.87 -4.38 -20.44
C GLN A 53 -5.20 -4.31 -19.05
N CYS A 54 -5.46 -3.22 -18.34
CA CYS A 54 -5.01 -3.03 -16.96
C CYS A 54 -6.21 -3.08 -16.02
N PHE A 55 -6.12 -3.86 -14.95
CA PHE A 55 -7.11 -3.91 -13.88
C PHE A 55 -6.52 -3.39 -12.58
N ILE A 56 -7.23 -2.47 -11.95
CA ILE A 56 -6.95 -2.05 -10.57
C ILE A 56 -7.73 -2.98 -9.65
N SER A 57 -7.05 -3.53 -8.67
CA SER A 57 -7.59 -4.52 -7.74
C SER A 57 -7.60 -3.99 -6.33
N LEU A 58 -8.70 -4.23 -5.63
CA LEU A 58 -8.84 -4.06 -4.19
C LEU A 58 -9.06 -5.43 -3.56
N ALA A 59 -8.20 -5.79 -2.63
CA ALA A 59 -8.34 -7.00 -1.83
C ALA A 59 -8.38 -6.67 -0.34
N ILE A 60 -8.95 -7.58 0.45
CA ILE A 60 -8.98 -7.52 1.91
C ILE A 60 -8.12 -8.66 2.47
N ALA A 61 -7.37 -8.36 3.53
CA ALA A 61 -6.69 -9.35 4.34
C ALA A 61 -7.16 -9.22 5.79
N ILE A 62 -7.85 -10.27 6.26
CA ILE A 62 -8.43 -10.34 7.60
C ILE A 62 -7.51 -11.22 8.45
N PRO A 63 -6.97 -10.71 9.57
CA PRO A 63 -6.15 -11.54 10.44
C PRO A 63 -6.99 -12.62 11.11
N ILE A 64 -6.51 -13.83 11.08
CA ILE A 64 -7.09 -14.99 11.77
C ILE A 64 -6.00 -15.67 12.60
N THR A 65 -6.31 -15.96 13.85
CA THR A 65 -5.37 -16.65 14.74
C THR A 65 -5.61 -18.15 14.66
N HIS A 66 -4.56 -18.90 14.36
CA HIS A 66 -4.55 -20.35 14.38
C HIS A 66 -3.28 -20.84 15.06
N ASN A 67 -3.43 -21.62 16.14
CA ASN A 67 -2.29 -22.17 16.90
C ASN A 67 -1.20 -21.13 17.24
N THR A 68 -1.59 -19.99 17.84
CA THR A 68 -0.70 -18.87 18.22
C THR A 68 -0.05 -18.11 17.06
N LYS A 69 -0.31 -18.50 15.81
CA LYS A 69 0.19 -17.80 14.61
C LYS A 69 -0.91 -16.95 13.98
N ILE A 70 -0.55 -15.72 13.60
CA ILE A 70 -1.45 -14.86 12.83
C ILE A 70 -1.30 -15.23 11.35
N ASN A 71 -2.39 -15.68 10.77
CA ASN A 71 -2.56 -15.87 9.33
C ASN A 71 -3.53 -14.82 8.78
N TYR A 72 -3.62 -14.73 7.47
CA TYR A 72 -4.55 -13.79 6.83
C TYR A 72 -5.50 -14.53 5.90
N LEU A 73 -6.81 -14.37 6.13
CA LEU A 73 -7.81 -14.68 5.13
C LEU A 73 -7.78 -13.58 4.06
N LYS A 74 -7.48 -13.97 2.83
CA LYS A 74 -7.21 -13.06 1.71
C LYS A 74 -8.31 -13.21 0.68
N LEU A 75 -9.03 -12.13 0.42
CA LEU A 75 -10.17 -12.15 -0.50
C LEU A 75 -10.08 -10.95 -1.46
N PRO A 76 -10.25 -11.16 -2.77
CA PRO A 76 -10.48 -10.06 -3.69
C PRO A 76 -11.85 -9.46 -3.39
N ILE A 77 -11.94 -8.14 -3.36
CA ILE A 77 -13.21 -7.42 -3.18
C ILE A 77 -13.72 -6.90 -4.53
N GLN A 78 -12.84 -6.22 -5.25
CA GLN A 78 -13.23 -5.50 -6.45
C GLN A 78 -12.10 -5.47 -7.48
N TYR A 79 -12.49 -5.53 -8.74
CA TYR A 79 -11.63 -5.25 -9.90
C TYR A 79 -12.28 -4.15 -10.73
N ARG A 80 -11.49 -3.19 -11.19
CA ARG A 80 -11.94 -2.18 -12.14
C ARG A 80 -11.02 -2.15 -13.34
N LEU A 81 -11.62 -2.25 -14.51
CA LEU A 81 -10.93 -2.07 -15.77
C LEU A 81 -10.50 -0.60 -15.89
N TYR A 82 -9.21 -0.37 -16.12
CA TYR A 82 -8.66 0.97 -16.28
C TYR A 82 -8.93 1.49 -17.69
N ASP A 83 -9.76 2.52 -17.80
CA ASP A 83 -10.21 3.10 -19.07
C ASP A 83 -9.68 4.52 -19.34
N LYS A 84 -8.79 5.01 -18.48
CA LYS A 84 -8.20 6.37 -18.52
C LYS A 84 -9.18 7.54 -18.35
N THR A 85 -10.44 7.32 -18.06
CA THR A 85 -11.38 8.41 -17.73
C THR A 85 -10.98 9.12 -16.44
N LYS A 86 -10.39 8.36 -15.52
CA LYS A 86 -9.76 8.82 -14.27
C LYS A 86 -8.34 8.29 -14.20
N THR A 87 -7.50 8.90 -13.37
CA THR A 87 -6.19 8.33 -13.05
C THR A 87 -6.34 7.04 -12.22
N LYS A 88 -5.35 6.14 -12.28
CA LYS A 88 -5.35 4.94 -11.42
C LYS A 88 -5.47 5.28 -9.92
N LEU A 89 -4.94 6.44 -9.51
CA LEU A 89 -5.02 6.90 -8.12
C LEU A 89 -6.44 7.26 -7.72
N GLU A 90 -7.18 7.95 -8.59
CA GLU A 90 -8.58 8.28 -8.38
C GLU A 90 -9.45 7.03 -8.39
N VAL A 91 -9.22 6.11 -9.33
CA VAL A 91 -9.95 4.83 -9.36
C VAL A 91 -9.71 4.02 -8.08
N ALA A 92 -8.48 3.94 -7.61
CA ALA A 92 -8.14 3.26 -6.36
C ALA A 92 -8.80 3.93 -5.14
N ALA A 93 -8.84 5.27 -5.10
CA ALA A 93 -9.53 6.03 -4.05
C ALA A 93 -11.03 5.75 -4.06
N ASP A 94 -11.67 5.78 -5.24
CA ASP A 94 -13.09 5.45 -5.39
C ASP A 94 -13.39 4.03 -4.89
N MET A 95 -12.53 3.04 -5.22
CA MET A 95 -12.70 1.65 -4.78
C MET A 95 -12.65 1.52 -3.25
N VAL A 96 -11.77 2.26 -2.58
CA VAL A 96 -11.71 2.29 -1.12
C VAL A 96 -12.96 2.99 -0.56
N MET A 97 -13.35 4.14 -1.14
CA MET A 97 -14.53 4.90 -0.71
C MET A 97 -15.82 4.08 -0.80
N ASP A 98 -15.99 3.25 -1.82
CA ASP A 98 -17.19 2.41 -1.99
C ASP A 98 -17.43 1.45 -0.83
N ILE A 99 -16.38 1.05 -0.12
CA ILE A 99 -16.46 0.07 0.97
C ILE A 99 -16.32 0.69 2.36
N THR A 100 -16.03 2.00 2.47
CA THR A 100 -15.79 2.66 3.76
C THR A 100 -16.96 2.52 4.72
N HIS A 101 -18.19 2.67 4.24
CA HIS A 101 -19.40 2.52 5.06
C HIS A 101 -19.47 1.14 5.72
N ALA A 102 -19.18 0.09 4.96
CA ALA A 102 -19.21 -1.29 5.46
C ALA A 102 -18.05 -1.60 6.43
N LEU A 103 -17.01 -0.76 6.45
CA LEU A 103 -15.84 -0.89 7.33
C LEU A 103 -15.80 0.16 8.44
N ALA A 104 -16.86 0.94 8.63
CA ALA A 104 -16.88 2.06 9.57
C ALA A 104 -16.61 1.66 11.03
N GLU A 105 -16.93 0.43 11.42
CA GLU A 105 -16.68 -0.08 12.77
C GLU A 105 -15.28 -0.69 12.98
N TYR A 106 -14.46 -0.78 11.92
CA TYR A 106 -13.14 -1.40 11.98
C TYR A 106 -12.04 -0.37 11.86
N GLN A 107 -10.89 -0.67 12.47
CA GLN A 107 -9.65 0.01 12.12
C GLN A 107 -9.11 -0.59 10.83
N VAL A 108 -8.80 0.25 9.86
CA VAL A 108 -8.40 -0.20 8.52
C VAL A 108 -7.04 0.39 8.15
N ILE A 109 -6.15 -0.44 7.63
CA ILE A 109 -4.89 0.01 7.04
C ILE A 109 -4.88 -0.38 5.57
N VAL A 110 -4.80 0.62 4.70
CA VAL A 110 -4.60 0.41 3.26
C VAL A 110 -3.12 0.24 3.00
N THR A 111 -2.74 -0.89 2.40
CA THR A 111 -1.37 -1.15 1.96
C THR A 111 -1.26 -1.08 0.44
N CYS A 112 -0.25 -0.39 -0.06
CA CYS A 112 -0.04 -0.20 -1.50
C CYS A 112 1.45 -0.09 -1.85
N ASP A 113 1.76 -0.17 -3.12
CA ASP A 113 3.11 0.05 -3.62
C ASP A 113 3.44 1.54 -3.79
N SER A 114 4.65 1.83 -4.27
CA SER A 114 5.14 3.20 -4.46
C SER A 114 4.40 3.98 -5.56
N TRP A 115 3.66 3.32 -6.43
CA TRP A 115 2.87 3.99 -7.46
C TRP A 115 1.68 4.73 -6.85
N TYR A 116 1.04 4.13 -5.82
CA TYR A 116 -0.15 4.68 -5.18
C TYR A 116 0.17 5.66 -4.04
N THR A 117 1.40 5.75 -3.57
CA THR A 117 1.80 6.67 -2.48
C THR A 117 1.98 8.11 -2.95
N LYS A 118 0.93 8.71 -3.50
CA LYS A 118 0.91 10.08 -4.02
C LYS A 118 -0.26 10.87 -3.47
N ALA A 119 -0.14 12.21 -3.49
CA ALA A 119 -1.11 13.13 -2.89
C ALA A 119 -2.58 12.84 -3.24
N PRO A 120 -2.99 12.61 -4.50
CA PRO A 120 -4.41 12.41 -4.81
C PRO A 120 -5.03 11.23 -4.06
N PHE A 121 -4.32 10.11 -3.96
CA PHE A 121 -4.79 8.93 -3.25
C PHE A 121 -4.75 9.14 -1.72
N ILE A 122 -3.61 9.60 -1.19
CA ILE A 122 -3.44 9.80 0.26
C ILE A 122 -4.43 10.83 0.80
N SER A 123 -4.63 11.95 0.11
CA SER A 123 -5.55 13.00 0.53
C SER A 123 -7.01 12.54 0.53
N SER A 124 -7.38 11.64 -0.38
CA SER A 124 -8.71 11.04 -0.39
C SER A 124 -8.95 10.11 0.80
N ILE A 125 -7.95 9.30 1.16
CA ILE A 125 -8.05 8.36 2.27
C ILE A 125 -8.00 9.07 3.63
N LYS A 126 -7.20 10.12 3.78
CA LYS A 126 -7.10 10.91 5.03
C LYS A 126 -8.42 11.51 5.52
N LYS A 127 -9.46 11.55 4.70
CA LYS A 127 -10.78 12.03 5.08
C LYS A 127 -11.50 11.09 6.06
N PHE A 128 -11.04 9.86 6.20
CA PHE A 128 -11.65 8.84 7.04
C PHE A 128 -10.78 8.60 8.28
N GLU A 129 -11.35 8.81 9.47
CA GLU A 129 -10.62 8.70 10.75
C GLU A 129 -10.20 7.25 11.06
N ASN A 130 -10.98 6.28 10.63
CA ASN A 130 -10.73 4.86 10.85
C ASN A 130 -9.86 4.21 9.79
N ILE A 131 -9.43 4.94 8.74
CA ILE A 131 -8.65 4.39 7.63
C ILE A 131 -7.28 5.07 7.56
N ASN A 132 -6.23 4.28 7.62
CA ASN A 132 -4.84 4.71 7.52
C ASN A 132 -4.15 4.10 6.30
N ILE A 133 -3.01 4.66 5.89
CA ILE A 133 -2.21 4.16 4.77
C ILE A 133 -0.82 3.79 5.25
N ILE A 134 -0.34 2.63 4.83
CA ILE A 134 1.07 2.24 4.88
C ILE A 134 1.48 1.80 3.49
N GLY A 135 2.36 2.56 2.84
CA GLY A 135 2.80 2.28 1.47
C GLY A 135 4.30 2.37 1.30
N ALA A 136 4.82 1.75 0.25
CA ALA A 136 6.23 1.92 -0.11
C ALA A 136 6.50 3.30 -0.70
N LEU A 137 7.72 3.79 -0.56
CA LEU A 137 8.27 4.91 -1.31
C LEU A 137 9.49 4.46 -2.11
N ARG A 138 9.75 5.14 -3.19
CA ARG A 138 10.98 4.94 -3.94
C ARG A 138 12.17 5.47 -3.13
N SER A 139 13.30 4.80 -3.20
CA SER A 139 14.53 5.18 -2.47
C SER A 139 15.09 6.54 -2.89
N ASP A 140 14.77 7.00 -4.11
CA ASP A 140 15.15 8.29 -4.67
C ASP A 140 14.20 9.45 -4.30
N THR A 141 13.15 9.17 -3.53
CA THR A 141 12.15 10.18 -3.13
C THR A 141 12.79 11.29 -2.31
N ALA A 142 12.58 12.54 -2.74
CA ALA A 142 13.07 13.71 -2.02
C ALA A 142 12.24 13.96 -0.76
N MET A 143 12.94 13.98 0.37
CA MET A 143 12.38 14.21 1.71
C MET A 143 12.93 15.53 2.26
N PHE A 144 12.10 16.28 2.97
CA PHE A 144 12.45 17.61 3.48
C PHE A 144 12.03 17.73 4.95
N ASP A 145 12.82 18.49 5.69
CA ASP A 145 12.49 18.88 7.06
C ASP A 145 11.16 19.66 7.08
N LEU A 146 10.50 19.71 8.24
CA LEU A 146 9.26 20.45 8.45
C LEU A 146 9.52 21.92 8.79
N ASN A 147 10.70 22.25 9.33
CA ASN A 147 11.04 23.59 9.79
C ASN A 147 11.66 24.42 8.64
N ILE A 148 10.93 25.44 8.18
CA ILE A 148 11.44 26.41 7.20
C ILE A 148 12.34 27.39 7.95
N GLU A 149 13.64 27.24 7.81
CA GLU A 149 14.58 28.26 8.27
C GLU A 149 14.37 29.54 7.46
N LYS A 150 13.95 30.63 8.15
CA LYS A 150 13.87 31.95 7.55
C LYS A 150 15.29 32.42 7.20
N THR A 151 15.61 32.42 5.93
CA THR A 151 16.88 33.02 5.47
C THR A 151 16.66 34.49 5.25
N HIS A 152 17.44 35.36 5.96
CA HIS A 152 17.45 36.80 5.75
C HIS A 152 18.16 37.23 4.44
N LYS A 153 18.39 36.30 3.52
CA LYS A 153 19.05 36.56 2.23
C LYS A 153 18.05 37.16 1.25
N ARG A 154 18.53 38.14 0.48
CA ARG A 154 17.76 38.77 -0.60
C ARG A 154 17.40 37.71 -1.65
N GLY A 155 16.10 37.60 -1.99
CA GLY A 155 15.61 36.63 -2.99
C GLY A 155 14.22 36.12 -2.68
N SER A 156 13.68 35.27 -3.56
CA SER A 156 12.38 34.62 -3.32
C SER A 156 12.46 33.71 -2.10
N PRO A 157 11.44 33.74 -1.22
CA PRO A 157 11.41 32.82 -0.06
C PRO A 157 11.55 31.36 -0.47
N ARG A 158 12.29 30.60 0.31
CA ARG A 158 12.40 29.15 0.07
C ARG A 158 11.02 28.50 0.19
N LYS A 159 10.60 27.82 -0.84
CA LYS A 159 9.33 27.05 -0.84
C LYS A 159 9.44 25.70 -0.10
N ARG A 160 10.65 25.22 0.16
CA ARG A 160 10.94 23.92 0.80
C ARG A 160 12.04 24.07 1.83
N CYS A 161 11.94 23.24 2.85
CA CYS A 161 12.95 23.12 3.91
C CYS A 161 14.23 22.45 3.42
N LYS A 162 15.17 22.22 4.33
CA LYS A 162 16.39 21.46 4.05
C LYS A 162 16.04 20.04 3.60
N ARG A 163 16.68 19.59 2.54
CA ARG A 163 16.59 18.19 2.12
C ARG A 163 17.24 17.29 3.16
N ILE A 164 16.56 16.22 3.54
CA ILE A 164 17.08 15.21 4.48
C ILE A 164 17.82 14.15 3.69
N ASP A 165 19.03 13.87 4.14
CA ASP A 165 19.81 12.71 3.71
C ASP A 165 19.65 11.62 4.78
N TYR A 166 19.05 10.51 4.39
CA TYR A 166 18.78 9.40 5.30
C TYR A 166 20.06 8.72 5.81
N HIS A 167 21.21 8.90 5.14
CA HIS A 167 22.50 8.38 5.62
C HIS A 167 22.94 9.02 6.94
N ASN A 168 22.47 10.22 7.23
CA ASN A 168 22.83 11.00 8.43
C ASN A 168 21.85 10.84 9.58
N LEU A 169 20.86 9.93 9.47
CA LEU A 169 19.88 9.69 10.52
C LEU A 169 20.38 8.66 11.54
N LYS A 170 19.79 8.70 12.74
CA LYS A 170 20.06 7.70 13.78
C LYS A 170 19.16 6.49 13.57
N TYR A 171 19.75 5.31 13.52
CA TYR A 171 19.03 4.04 13.32
C TYR A 171 19.07 3.21 14.60
N LYS A 172 17.98 2.52 14.90
CA LYS A 172 17.88 1.49 15.92
C LYS A 172 17.91 0.13 15.26
N LYS A 173 18.57 -0.84 15.88
CA LYS A 173 18.56 -2.23 15.40
C LYS A 173 17.23 -2.89 15.77
N ASP A 174 16.54 -3.44 14.80
CA ASP A 174 15.32 -4.20 14.96
C ASP A 174 15.44 -5.51 14.16
N CYS A 175 15.63 -6.61 14.87
CA CYS A 175 15.91 -7.94 14.30
C CYS A 175 17.01 -7.92 13.24
N LYS A 176 16.62 -8.06 11.96
CA LYS A 176 17.54 -8.12 10.81
C LYS A 176 17.81 -6.74 10.18
N PHE A 177 17.09 -5.71 10.60
CA PHE A 177 17.16 -4.39 10.00
C PHE A 177 17.64 -3.34 10.99
N PHE A 178 18.19 -2.28 10.44
CA PHE A 178 18.33 -1.01 11.13
C PHE A 178 17.18 -0.12 10.68
N VAL A 179 16.45 0.45 11.63
CA VAL A 179 15.19 1.16 11.38
C VAL A 179 15.25 2.56 11.98
N THR A 180 14.71 3.52 11.27
CA THR A 180 14.43 4.86 11.80
C THR A 180 13.03 5.31 11.38
N HIS A 181 12.39 6.09 12.27
CA HIS A 181 11.09 6.70 12.02
C HIS A 181 11.22 8.21 12.17
N ILE A 182 10.73 8.94 11.19
CA ILE A 182 10.80 10.40 11.21
C ILE A 182 9.61 11.01 10.48
N LYS A 183 9.06 12.10 11.01
CA LYS A 183 7.99 12.85 10.36
C LYS A 183 8.59 13.89 9.43
N LEU A 184 8.27 13.83 8.15
CA LEU A 184 8.87 14.66 7.10
C LEU A 184 7.84 15.14 6.09
N ALA A 185 8.22 16.18 5.34
CA ALA A 185 7.55 16.56 4.11
C ALA A 185 8.16 15.79 2.93
N VAL A 186 7.31 15.28 2.05
CA VAL A 186 7.69 14.50 0.87
C VAL A 186 7.20 15.18 -0.39
N ASN A 187 8.01 15.17 -1.43
CA ASN A 187 7.72 15.91 -2.67
C ASN A 187 6.40 15.54 -3.37
N LEU A 188 5.92 14.33 -3.14
CA LEU A 188 4.74 13.79 -3.81
C LEU A 188 3.46 13.85 -2.96
N ILE A 189 3.54 14.47 -1.76
CA ILE A 189 2.48 14.46 -0.76
C ILE A 189 2.38 15.86 -0.14
N ASP A 190 1.17 16.41 -0.12
CA ASP A 190 0.95 17.80 0.30
C ASP A 190 0.99 18.03 1.82
N THR A 191 0.93 16.94 2.58
CA THR A 191 0.93 17.00 4.04
C THR A 191 2.09 16.21 4.62
N PRO A 192 2.63 16.60 5.80
CA PRO A 192 3.64 15.81 6.49
C PRO A 192 3.18 14.39 6.78
N VAL A 193 4.08 13.43 6.58
CA VAL A 193 3.85 12.00 6.80
C VAL A 193 5.00 11.42 7.61
N TYR A 194 4.78 10.28 8.26
CA TYR A 194 5.84 9.53 8.89
C TYR A 194 6.54 8.66 7.86
N ILE A 195 7.87 8.70 7.87
CA ILE A 195 8.71 7.88 7.02
C ILE A 195 9.45 6.87 7.89
N THR A 196 9.26 5.60 7.59
CA THR A 196 10.06 4.51 8.14
C THR A 196 11.11 4.12 7.12
N ILE A 197 12.38 4.17 7.52
CA ILE A 197 13.51 3.78 6.66
C ILE A 197 14.13 2.54 7.26
N THR A 198 14.33 1.53 6.44
CA THR A 198 14.98 0.27 6.84
C THR A 198 16.18 0.00 5.97
N THR A 199 17.25 -0.49 6.56
CA THR A 199 18.44 -0.97 5.84
C THR A 199 19.01 -2.22 6.54
N THR A 200 19.69 -3.06 5.81
CA THR A 200 20.40 -4.22 6.37
C THR A 200 21.80 -3.87 6.87
N ASP A 201 22.35 -2.74 6.43
CA ASP A 201 23.70 -2.29 6.77
C ASP A 201 23.73 -0.76 6.84
N ILE A 202 24.08 -0.19 7.99
CA ILE A 202 24.14 1.27 8.22
C ILE A 202 25.41 1.92 7.69
N VAL A 203 26.42 1.13 7.31
CA VAL A 203 27.68 1.65 6.74
C VAL A 203 27.56 1.73 5.22
N LYS A 204 27.13 0.63 4.59
CA LYS A 204 27.00 0.52 3.13
C LYS A 204 25.61 0.91 2.62
N PHE A 205 24.63 1.05 3.50
CA PHE A 205 23.22 1.30 3.17
C PHE A 205 22.68 0.37 2.08
N THR A 206 22.91 -0.91 2.28
CA THR A 206 22.39 -1.95 1.38
C THR A 206 20.93 -2.22 1.64
N SER A 207 20.18 -2.52 0.58
CA SER A 207 18.75 -2.87 0.64
C SER A 207 17.89 -1.83 1.36
N VAL A 208 18.14 -0.55 1.12
CA VAL A 208 17.36 0.55 1.70
C VAL A 208 15.93 0.50 1.17
N ARG A 209 14.97 0.53 2.10
CA ARG A 209 13.55 0.61 1.78
C ARG A 209 12.90 1.72 2.60
N LEU A 210 12.04 2.49 1.95
CA LEU A 210 11.29 3.57 2.54
C LEU A 210 9.81 3.22 2.54
N TYR A 211 9.16 3.49 3.67
CA TYR A 211 7.71 3.31 3.83
C TYR A 211 7.11 4.60 4.37
N ILE A 212 5.95 4.96 3.87
CA ILE A 212 5.16 6.03 4.46
C ILE A 212 4.08 5.48 5.39
N SER A 213 3.73 6.28 6.39
CA SER A 213 2.55 6.10 7.22
C SER A 213 1.92 7.45 7.51
N ILE A 214 0.60 7.53 7.53
CA ILE A 214 -0.11 8.74 8.01
C ILE A 214 -0.32 8.72 9.52
N ILE A 215 -0.16 7.56 10.17
CA ILE A 215 -0.15 7.38 11.62
C ILE A 215 1.29 7.29 12.13
N ASP A 216 1.51 7.65 13.39
CA ASP A 216 2.81 7.46 14.03
C ASP A 216 3.14 5.96 14.08
N PRO A 217 4.32 5.54 13.57
CA PRO A 217 4.75 4.14 13.66
C PRO A 217 4.78 3.59 15.09
N ASN A 218 4.99 4.44 16.09
CA ASN A 218 4.97 4.05 17.49
C ASN A 218 3.55 3.77 18.02
N GLU A 219 2.52 4.30 17.35
CA GLU A 219 1.11 4.09 17.70
C GLU A 219 0.49 2.89 16.98
N ILE A 220 1.16 2.31 15.99
CA ILE A 220 0.64 1.19 15.21
C ILE A 220 0.32 -0.01 16.10
N ASN A 221 1.11 -0.24 17.14
CA ASN A 221 0.90 -1.34 18.09
C ASN A 221 -0.35 -1.12 18.97
N SER A 222 -0.84 0.12 19.11
CA SER A 222 -2.04 0.41 19.88
C SER A 222 -3.35 -0.01 19.21
N PHE A 223 -3.32 -0.25 17.89
CA PHE A 223 -4.52 -0.64 17.14
C PHE A 223 -4.87 -2.13 17.23
N ASP A 224 -4.03 -2.95 17.85
CA ASP A 224 -4.24 -4.39 17.94
C ASP A 224 -4.20 -4.90 19.38
N ASN A 225 -5.30 -4.75 20.09
CA ASN A 225 -5.57 -5.49 21.31
C ASN A 225 -6.04 -6.92 20.99
N ILE A 226 -5.31 -7.67 20.16
CA ILE A 226 -5.45 -9.12 20.19
C ILE A 226 -4.74 -9.55 21.48
N SER A 227 -5.52 -9.80 22.54
CA SER A 227 -5.07 -10.50 23.72
C SER A 227 -4.57 -11.89 23.32
N ILE A 228 -3.30 -11.98 22.96
CA ILE A 228 -2.59 -13.23 22.91
C ILE A 228 -2.43 -13.61 24.38
N ASP A 229 -2.98 -14.74 24.76
CA ASP A 229 -2.90 -15.33 26.10
C ASP A 229 -1.44 -15.21 26.60
N GLU A 230 -1.21 -14.38 27.62
CA GLU A 230 0.12 -14.00 28.12
C GLU A 230 0.92 -15.18 28.69
N THR A 231 0.34 -16.38 28.68
CA THR A 231 0.94 -17.60 29.25
C THR A 231 1.92 -18.33 28.32
N LYS A 232 2.08 -17.88 27.04
CA LYS A 232 3.04 -18.50 26.11
C LYS A 232 4.10 -17.50 25.67
N GLN A 233 5.36 -17.83 25.96
CA GLN A 233 6.59 -17.06 25.75
C GLN A 233 6.97 -16.71 24.30
N ASP A 234 6.06 -16.71 23.35
CA ASP A 234 6.31 -16.18 22.01
C ASP A 234 6.08 -14.66 22.02
N LYS A 235 7.19 -13.91 21.95
CA LYS A 235 7.14 -12.44 21.84
C LYS A 235 6.12 -12.04 20.79
N PRO A 236 5.18 -11.12 21.09
CA PRO A 236 4.24 -10.62 20.12
C PRO A 236 5.04 -10.13 18.90
N VAL A 237 4.62 -10.53 17.70
CA VAL A 237 5.22 -10.04 16.47
C VAL A 237 4.96 -8.54 16.42
N GLU A 238 5.99 -7.78 16.72
CA GLU A 238 5.93 -6.33 16.71
C GLU A 238 5.43 -5.87 15.35
N LYS A 239 4.28 -5.21 15.31
CA LYS A 239 3.66 -4.75 14.06
C LYS A 239 4.34 -3.47 13.59
N SER A 240 5.55 -3.61 13.13
CA SER A 240 6.28 -2.51 12.51
C SER A 240 5.72 -2.17 11.12
N THR A 241 5.81 -0.92 10.71
CA THR A 241 5.38 -0.42 9.39
C THR A 241 5.82 -1.33 8.23
N TYR A 242 7.07 -1.83 8.28
CA TYR A 242 7.59 -2.70 7.22
C TYR A 242 7.00 -4.12 7.27
N ASN A 243 6.62 -4.64 8.45
CA ASN A 243 5.94 -5.93 8.57
C ASN A 243 4.50 -5.83 8.07
N ILE A 244 3.79 -4.75 8.39
CA ILE A 244 2.46 -4.48 7.84
C ILE A 244 2.51 -4.35 6.32
N HIS A 245 3.49 -3.62 5.78
CA HIS A 245 3.62 -3.51 4.32
C HIS A 245 3.83 -4.86 3.62
N LYS A 246 4.44 -5.86 4.27
CA LYS A 246 4.56 -7.21 3.71
C LYS A 246 3.21 -7.88 3.44
N ILE A 247 2.15 -7.46 4.14
CA ILE A 247 0.79 -7.98 3.91
C ILE A 247 0.35 -7.70 2.47
N ARG A 248 0.85 -6.63 1.85
CA ARG A 248 0.61 -6.34 0.43
C ARG A 248 0.93 -7.53 -0.49
N TRP A 249 1.99 -8.28 -0.22
CA TRP A 249 2.35 -9.43 -1.05
C TRP A 249 1.26 -10.50 -1.17
N ASN A 250 0.25 -10.45 -0.31
CA ASN A 250 -0.89 -11.36 -0.41
C ASN A 250 -1.68 -11.18 -1.71
N ILE A 251 -1.68 -9.98 -2.31
CA ILE A 251 -2.37 -9.74 -3.57
C ILE A 251 -1.73 -10.48 -4.74
N GLU A 252 -0.42 -10.69 -4.70
CA GLU A 252 0.30 -11.47 -5.71
C GLU A 252 -0.17 -12.93 -5.73
N THR A 253 -0.45 -13.49 -4.55
CA THR A 253 -1.03 -14.82 -4.43
C THR A 253 -2.44 -14.86 -5.03
N ILE A 254 -3.25 -13.82 -4.78
CA ILE A 254 -4.60 -13.68 -5.36
C ILE A 254 -4.49 -13.62 -6.89
N PHE A 255 -3.61 -12.76 -7.42
CA PHE A 255 -3.40 -12.67 -8.87
C PHE A 255 -2.94 -13.98 -9.49
N TYR A 256 -2.01 -14.68 -8.83
CA TYR A 256 -1.56 -16.00 -9.28
C TYR A 256 -2.73 -16.99 -9.37
N GLN A 257 -3.53 -17.10 -8.31
CA GLN A 257 -4.67 -18.00 -8.27
C GLN A 257 -5.70 -17.68 -9.36
N GLN A 258 -6.02 -16.39 -9.52
CA GLN A 258 -7.00 -15.96 -10.53
C GLN A 258 -6.51 -16.16 -11.95
N LYS A 259 -5.24 -15.89 -12.22
CA LYS A 259 -4.64 -16.12 -13.54
C LYS A 259 -4.53 -17.60 -13.89
N THR A 260 -4.26 -18.44 -12.89
CA THR A 260 -3.96 -19.87 -13.10
C THR A 260 -5.22 -20.72 -13.03
N PHE A 261 -6.05 -20.53 -12.00
CA PHE A 261 -7.19 -21.42 -11.73
C PHE A 261 -8.54 -20.84 -12.18
N TRP A 262 -8.67 -19.51 -12.23
CA TRP A 262 -9.95 -18.84 -12.52
C TRP A 262 -9.99 -18.20 -13.90
N SER A 263 -9.05 -18.54 -14.75
CA SER A 263 -8.97 -18.12 -16.16
C SER A 263 -9.01 -16.60 -16.40
N LEU A 264 -8.56 -15.80 -15.45
CA LEU A 264 -8.49 -14.35 -15.63
C LEU A 264 -7.64 -13.95 -16.86
N ARG A 265 -6.73 -14.80 -17.31
CA ARG A 265 -5.95 -14.60 -18.54
C ARG A 265 -6.74 -14.88 -19.82
N ASN A 266 -7.72 -15.78 -19.74
CA ASN A 266 -8.34 -16.41 -20.90
C ASN A 266 -9.74 -15.89 -21.22
N TYR A 267 -10.25 -14.89 -20.48
CA TYR A 267 -11.55 -14.35 -20.80
C TYR A 267 -11.49 -13.67 -22.19
N ILE A 268 -12.57 -13.84 -22.97
CA ILE A 268 -12.72 -13.35 -24.35
C ILE A 268 -13.76 -12.24 -24.48
N VAL A 269 -14.30 -11.78 -23.37
CA VAL A 269 -15.26 -10.68 -23.35
C VAL A 269 -14.57 -9.40 -23.81
N LYS A 270 -15.16 -8.70 -24.76
CA LYS A 270 -14.56 -7.58 -25.47
C LYS A 270 -15.03 -6.23 -24.95
N SER A 271 -16.30 -6.10 -24.59
CA SER A 271 -16.87 -4.83 -24.17
C SER A 271 -16.61 -4.53 -22.69
N LYS A 272 -16.32 -3.26 -22.39
CA LYS A 272 -16.14 -2.76 -21.02
C LYS A 272 -17.35 -3.06 -20.12
N GLU A 273 -18.56 -2.90 -20.65
CA GLU A 273 -19.80 -3.16 -19.91
C GLU A 273 -19.92 -4.61 -19.47
N SER A 274 -19.53 -5.54 -20.33
CA SER A 274 -19.57 -6.98 -19.99
C SER A 274 -18.42 -7.44 -19.09
N ILE A 275 -17.30 -6.71 -19.09
CA ILE A 275 -16.17 -7.01 -18.20
C ILE A 275 -16.46 -6.57 -16.77
N ASN A 276 -17.23 -5.49 -16.59
CA ASN A 276 -17.56 -4.92 -15.29
C ASN A 276 -18.80 -5.56 -14.62
N LYS A 277 -19.44 -6.52 -15.26
CA LYS A 277 -20.53 -7.34 -14.70
C LYS A 277 -19.99 -8.56 -13.97
#